data_8e56c012afb3763dc90aa00cfff630c7
#
_entry.id   8e56c012afb3763dc90aa00cfff630c7
#
_cell.length_a   1.000
_cell.length_b   1.000
_cell.length_c   1.000
_cell.angle_alpha   90.00
_cell.angle_beta   90.00
_cell.angle_gamma   90.00
#
_symmetry.space_group_name_H-M   'P 1'
#
loop_
_entity.id
_entity.type
_entity.pdbx_description
1 polymer ?
#
loop_
_entity_poly.entity_id
_entity_poly.type
_entity_poly.pdbx_seq_one_letter_code
_entity_poly.pdbx_strand_id
1 'polypeptide(L)'
;MPRSRVSLPGRRRAVCALGAGLLAASLALVGCSSSSPKGGGTIPPLNTAGASSGSTAPASASGGASTGASGAASTGAVTAESLSDPDLGYTVVSIPDGLDATQTKVLQDYVAYDKATWRVWFTREGLDEALNRSTGSTHDDIQNSYETMTAYDTPPVMIGVGSIDVSDDKQTADVTICSDRTQMKATDFQGNDVTQASAQRRLALLVRMVPRNDGVWITQSETRLSINECTTKTGN
;
A
#
# COMPACT_ATOMS: atom_id res chain seq x y z
N MET A 1 43.73 -24.88 -40.79
CA MET A 1 42.80 -25.13 -39.69
C MET A 1 41.40 -24.81 -40.14
N PRO A 2 40.50 -25.77 -40.30
CA PRO A 2 39.18 -25.56 -40.87
C PRO A 2 38.18 -25.05 -39.84
N ARG A 3 37.38 -24.04 -40.25
CA ARG A 3 36.28 -23.46 -39.45
C ARG A 3 35.03 -24.34 -39.56
N SER A 4 34.59 -24.92 -38.45
CA SER A 4 33.32 -25.63 -38.38
C SER A 4 32.16 -24.64 -38.29
N ARG A 5 31.24 -24.72 -39.26
CA ARG A 5 29.95 -24.00 -39.25
C ARG A 5 28.96 -24.82 -38.41
N VAL A 6 28.42 -24.21 -37.36
CA VAL A 6 27.30 -24.75 -36.58
C VAL A 6 26.00 -24.26 -37.24
N SER A 7 25.20 -25.21 -37.72
CA SER A 7 23.86 -24.97 -38.27
C SER A 7 22.83 -24.92 -37.14
N LEU A 8 22.05 -23.84 -37.10
CA LEU A 8 20.90 -23.67 -36.20
C LEU A 8 19.66 -24.35 -36.78
N PRO A 9 18.90 -25.14 -35.99
CA PRO A 9 17.63 -25.71 -36.45
C PRO A 9 16.49 -24.69 -36.40
N GLY A 10 15.72 -24.68 -37.50
CA GLY A 10 14.63 -23.76 -37.76
C GLY A 10 13.47 -23.92 -36.78
N ARG A 11 12.96 -22.78 -36.32
CA ARG A 11 11.71 -22.66 -35.57
C ARG A 11 10.51 -22.90 -36.49
N ARG A 12 9.78 -23.99 -36.27
CA ARG A 12 8.47 -24.22 -36.89
C ARG A 12 7.44 -23.33 -36.19
N ARG A 13 6.85 -22.41 -36.94
CA ARG A 13 5.67 -21.64 -36.54
C ARG A 13 4.46 -22.55 -36.58
N ALA A 14 3.86 -22.84 -35.43
CA ALA A 14 2.54 -23.44 -35.33
C ALA A 14 1.49 -22.32 -35.45
N VAL A 15 0.79 -22.36 -36.57
CA VAL A 15 -0.41 -21.55 -36.81
C VAL A 15 -1.59 -22.34 -36.20
N CYS A 16 -2.19 -21.85 -35.14
CA CYS A 16 -3.47 -22.37 -34.64
C CYS A 16 -4.61 -21.47 -35.11
N ALA A 17 -5.50 -22.13 -35.84
CA ALA A 17 -6.66 -21.57 -36.53
C ALA A 17 -7.79 -21.16 -35.58
N LEU A 18 -8.52 -20.17 -36.04
CA LEU A 18 -9.81 -19.66 -35.63
C LEU A 18 -10.85 -20.72 -35.22
N GLY A 19 -11.48 -20.53 -34.06
CA GLY A 19 -12.73 -21.13 -33.67
C GLY A 19 -13.73 -20.04 -33.26
N ALA A 20 -14.57 -19.63 -34.21
CA ALA A 20 -15.72 -18.79 -33.94
C ALA A 20 -16.83 -19.64 -33.30
N GLY A 21 -17.25 -19.29 -32.08
CA GLY A 21 -18.40 -19.87 -31.38
C GLY A 21 -19.37 -18.78 -30.96
N LEU A 22 -20.37 -18.52 -31.77
CA LEU A 22 -21.58 -17.76 -31.43
C LEU A 22 -22.45 -18.61 -30.49
N LEU A 23 -22.72 -18.11 -29.29
CA LEU A 23 -23.83 -18.56 -28.45
C LEU A 23 -24.58 -17.33 -27.91
N ALA A 24 -25.71 -17.08 -28.54
CA ALA A 24 -26.77 -16.21 -28.05
C ALA A 24 -27.63 -16.98 -27.05
N ALA A 25 -27.90 -16.43 -25.87
CA ALA A 25 -29.01 -16.84 -24.99
C ALA A 25 -29.33 -15.69 -24.02
N SER A 26 -30.39 -14.93 -24.34
CA SER A 26 -31.68 -14.89 -23.65
C SER A 26 -31.72 -14.11 -22.35
N LEU A 27 -32.34 -12.93 -22.47
CA LEU A 27 -32.95 -12.06 -21.46
C LEU A 27 -33.94 -12.83 -20.56
N ALA A 28 -33.83 -12.69 -19.26
CA ALA A 28 -34.95 -12.83 -18.35
C ALA A 28 -34.94 -11.63 -17.39
N LEU A 29 -35.84 -10.68 -17.67
CA LEU A 29 -36.28 -9.62 -16.78
C LEU A 29 -37.20 -10.26 -15.72
N VAL A 30 -36.79 -10.19 -14.45
CA VAL A 30 -37.69 -10.34 -13.33
C VAL A 30 -37.61 -9.06 -12.51
N GLY A 31 -38.63 -8.24 -12.66
CA GLY A 31 -38.92 -7.13 -11.80
C GLY A 31 -39.53 -7.63 -10.49
N CYS A 32 -39.14 -7.07 -9.36
CA CYS A 32 -39.93 -7.05 -8.14
C CYS A 32 -39.82 -5.68 -7.49
N SER A 33 -40.98 -5.13 -7.32
CA SER A 33 -41.39 -3.85 -6.78
C SER A 33 -41.01 -3.63 -5.30
N SER A 34 -40.67 -2.39 -5.03
CA SER A 34 -41.07 -1.51 -3.92
C SER A 34 -41.57 -2.09 -2.60
N SER A 35 -40.94 -1.72 -1.51
CA SER A 35 -41.61 -1.23 -0.30
C SER A 35 -40.66 -0.38 0.55
N SER A 36 -40.93 0.91 0.63
CA SER A 36 -40.38 1.83 1.59
C SER A 36 -41.06 1.63 2.93
N PRO A 37 -40.34 1.60 4.05
CA PRO A 37 -40.90 1.98 5.35
C PRO A 37 -40.57 3.44 5.66
N LYS A 38 -41.57 4.26 5.78
CA LYS A 38 -41.59 5.52 6.52
C LYS A 38 -41.28 5.21 7.99
N GLY A 39 -40.25 5.82 8.53
CA GLY A 39 -39.97 5.87 9.93
C GLY A 39 -39.32 7.23 10.26
N GLY A 40 -40.18 8.20 10.65
CA GLY A 40 -39.72 9.48 11.22
C GLY A 40 -39.15 9.23 12.60
N GLY A 41 -37.89 9.58 12.79
CA GLY A 41 -37.23 9.66 14.09
C GLY A 41 -36.80 11.11 14.32
N THR A 42 -37.46 11.74 15.28
CA THR A 42 -37.23 13.10 15.78
C THR A 42 -35.85 13.21 16.42
N ILE A 43 -35.06 14.18 15.98
CA ILE A 43 -33.77 14.54 16.58
C ILE A 43 -34.03 15.43 17.81
N PRO A 44 -33.48 15.16 19.00
CA PRO A 44 -33.56 16.07 20.13
C PRO A 44 -32.60 17.26 19.93
N PRO A 45 -32.94 18.48 20.43
CA PRO A 45 -32.12 19.66 20.26
C PRO A 45 -30.91 19.65 21.20
N LEU A 46 -29.77 20.08 20.69
CA LEU A 46 -28.55 20.39 21.46
C LEU A 46 -28.82 21.58 22.38
N ASN A 47 -28.64 21.36 23.67
CA ASN A 47 -28.66 22.42 24.70
C ASN A 47 -27.32 23.18 24.69
N THR A 48 -27.42 24.46 24.35
CA THR A 48 -26.35 25.46 24.49
C THR A 48 -26.57 26.20 25.80
N ALA A 49 -25.67 26.05 26.75
CA ALA A 49 -25.43 27.01 27.88
C ALA A 49 -24.15 26.50 28.60
N GLY A 50 -23.19 27.29 28.98
CA GLY A 50 -23.09 28.71 29.20
C GLY A 50 -21.64 29.08 29.52
N ALA A 51 -21.32 30.29 29.23
CA ALA A 51 -20.05 30.94 29.48
C ALA A 51 -19.77 31.14 30.99
N SER A 52 -18.50 31.06 31.36
CA SER A 52 -17.99 31.89 32.47
C SER A 52 -16.49 32.14 32.32
N SER A 53 -16.19 33.40 32.23
CA SER A 53 -14.94 34.10 32.25
C SER A 53 -14.16 33.91 33.56
N GLY A 54 -12.82 33.88 33.42
CA GLY A 54 -11.89 33.95 34.55
C GLY A 54 -10.49 34.30 34.08
N SER A 55 -10.23 35.61 34.04
CA SER A 55 -8.93 36.24 33.80
C SER A 55 -8.01 36.05 35.00
N THR A 56 -6.73 35.73 34.74
CA THR A 56 -5.58 36.37 35.46
C THR A 56 -4.24 35.86 34.86
N ALA A 57 -3.45 36.75 34.29
CA ALA A 57 -1.99 36.70 34.21
C ALA A 57 -1.45 37.66 35.29
N PRO A 58 -0.14 37.85 35.58
CA PRO A 58 1.09 37.25 34.99
C PRO A 58 2.12 36.84 36.04
N ALA A 59 3.21 36.15 35.63
CA ALA A 59 4.53 36.41 36.21
C ALA A 59 5.65 35.82 35.36
N SER A 60 6.51 36.68 34.93
CA SER A 60 7.83 36.45 34.33
C SER A 60 8.81 35.87 35.36
N ALA A 61 9.68 34.93 34.95
CA ALA A 61 11.01 34.78 35.52
C ALA A 61 11.95 34.10 34.51
N SER A 62 12.96 34.82 34.23
CA SER A 62 14.24 34.65 33.58
C SER A 62 15.01 33.36 33.81
N GLY A 63 15.70 32.91 32.78
CA GLY A 63 17.15 32.65 32.84
C GLY A 63 17.55 31.25 33.25
N GLY A 64 18.18 30.51 32.34
CA GLY A 64 18.92 29.29 32.63
C GLY A 64 19.58 28.79 31.35
N ALA A 65 20.91 28.98 31.27
CA ALA A 65 21.76 28.70 30.15
C ALA A 65 21.75 27.25 29.72
N SER A 66 21.70 27.07 28.43
CA SER A 66 22.03 25.91 27.65
C SER A 66 23.37 25.30 27.98
N THR A 67 23.39 24.04 28.33
CA THR A 67 24.54 23.16 28.11
C THR A 67 24.07 22.12 27.07
N GLY A 68 24.79 22.08 25.95
CA GLY A 68 24.53 21.19 24.85
C GLY A 68 24.55 19.72 25.27
N ALA A 69 23.41 19.11 25.26
CA ALA A 69 23.28 17.67 25.23
C ALA A 69 23.23 17.27 23.76
N SER A 70 24.27 16.60 23.31
CA SER A 70 24.24 15.82 22.06
C SER A 70 23.00 14.96 22.11
N GLY A 71 22.04 15.27 21.22
CA GLY A 71 20.83 14.52 21.12
C GLY A 71 21.13 13.09 20.70
N ALA A 72 21.14 12.18 21.66
CA ALA A 72 20.80 10.81 21.37
C ALA A 72 19.41 10.87 20.73
N ALA A 73 19.34 10.50 19.45
CA ALA A 73 18.05 10.34 18.79
C ALA A 73 17.23 9.39 19.67
N SER A 74 16.19 9.94 20.31
CA SER A 74 15.18 9.15 20.98
C SER A 74 14.60 8.23 19.90
N THR A 75 14.98 6.96 19.93
CA THR A 75 14.31 5.90 19.17
C THR A 75 12.94 5.72 19.79
N GLY A 76 12.03 6.65 19.49
CA GLY A 76 10.62 6.49 19.81
C GLY A 76 10.16 5.18 19.22
N ALA A 77 9.36 4.43 19.97
CA ALA A 77 8.78 3.18 19.50
C ALA A 77 8.08 3.45 18.16
N VAL A 78 8.34 2.61 17.16
CA VAL A 78 7.68 2.69 15.85
C VAL A 78 6.21 2.35 16.07
N THR A 79 5.32 3.22 15.60
CA THR A 79 3.86 3.05 15.69
C THR A 79 3.24 3.08 14.29
N ALA A 80 2.05 2.51 14.16
CA ALA A 80 1.30 2.56 12.91
C ALA A 80 1.08 4.02 12.45
N GLU A 81 0.78 4.93 13.37
CA GLU A 81 0.61 6.36 13.08
C GLU A 81 1.91 6.99 12.56
N SER A 82 3.07 6.70 13.19
CA SER A 82 4.37 7.24 12.76
C SER A 82 4.82 6.75 11.38
N LEU A 83 4.26 5.63 10.92
CA LEU A 83 4.51 5.05 9.61
C LEU A 83 3.54 5.54 8.53
N SER A 84 2.42 6.13 8.91
CA SER A 84 1.41 6.66 7.98
C SER A 84 1.90 7.93 7.28
N ASP A 85 1.27 8.27 6.17
CA ASP A 85 1.50 9.48 5.39
C ASP A 85 0.13 10.04 4.94
N PRO A 86 -0.51 10.89 5.76
CA PRO A 86 -1.83 11.44 5.46
C PRO A 86 -1.85 12.30 4.19
N ASP A 87 -0.75 12.99 3.88
CA ASP A 87 -0.65 13.84 2.69
C ASP A 87 -0.65 13.00 1.41
N LEU A 88 -0.10 11.79 1.48
CA LEU A 88 -0.17 10.80 0.40
C LEU A 88 -1.52 10.05 0.39
N GLY A 89 -2.31 10.11 1.47
CA GLY A 89 -3.49 9.27 1.65
C GLY A 89 -3.15 7.79 1.94
N TYR A 90 -1.98 7.55 2.53
CA TYR A 90 -1.46 6.25 2.93
C TYR A 90 -1.57 6.08 4.44
N THR A 91 -2.28 5.07 4.88
CA THR A 91 -2.51 4.81 6.32
C THR A 91 -2.04 3.41 6.69
N VAL A 92 -1.10 3.33 7.64
CA VAL A 92 -0.80 2.08 8.34
C VAL A 92 -1.79 1.96 9.50
N VAL A 93 -2.60 0.92 9.52
CA VAL A 93 -3.67 0.74 10.53
C VAL A 93 -3.30 -0.27 11.60
N SER A 94 -2.31 -1.12 11.34
CA SER A 94 -1.82 -2.09 12.32
C SER A 94 -0.40 -2.53 12.00
N ILE A 95 0.37 -2.83 13.03
CA ILE A 95 1.71 -3.44 12.98
C ILE A 95 1.78 -4.54 14.05
N PRO A 96 2.65 -5.56 13.88
CA PRO A 96 2.87 -6.57 14.91
C PRO A 96 3.47 -5.97 16.18
N ASP A 97 3.12 -6.53 17.32
CA ASP A 97 3.72 -6.21 18.62
C ASP A 97 5.06 -6.94 18.81
N GLY A 98 5.92 -6.40 19.68
CA GLY A 98 7.12 -7.09 20.14
C GLY A 98 8.20 -7.31 19.10
N LEU A 99 8.25 -6.48 18.03
CA LEU A 99 9.28 -6.55 17.01
C LEU A 99 10.68 -6.30 17.59
N ASP A 100 11.63 -7.13 17.21
CA ASP A 100 13.05 -6.86 17.50
C ASP A 100 13.62 -5.73 16.62
N ALA A 101 14.88 -5.36 16.84
CA ALA A 101 15.52 -4.26 16.09
C ALA A 101 15.62 -4.56 14.59
N THR A 102 15.84 -5.81 14.18
CA THR A 102 15.94 -6.20 12.78
C THR A 102 14.56 -6.18 12.12
N GLN A 103 13.57 -6.76 12.78
CA GLN A 103 12.17 -6.73 12.31
C GLN A 103 11.63 -5.30 12.21
N THR A 104 11.94 -4.45 13.18
CA THR A 104 11.59 -3.01 13.16
C THR A 104 12.22 -2.32 11.94
N LYS A 105 13.48 -2.62 11.62
CA LYS A 105 14.15 -2.07 10.44
C LYS A 105 13.50 -2.55 9.15
N VAL A 106 13.18 -3.86 9.05
CA VAL A 106 12.45 -4.44 7.92
C VAL A 106 11.10 -3.74 7.73
N LEU A 107 10.33 -3.53 8.82
CA LEU A 107 9.06 -2.82 8.78
C LEU A 107 9.20 -1.40 8.23
N GLN A 108 10.17 -0.64 8.72
CA GLN A 108 10.41 0.73 8.27
C GLN A 108 10.80 0.79 6.79
N ASP A 109 11.67 -0.11 6.35
CA ASP A 109 12.10 -0.17 4.95
C ASP A 109 10.98 -0.65 4.02
N TYR A 110 10.16 -1.63 4.46
CA TYR A 110 8.96 -2.04 3.73
C TYR A 110 8.00 -0.86 3.54
N VAL A 111 7.66 -0.16 4.61
CA VAL A 111 6.73 0.98 4.53
C VAL A 111 7.30 2.10 3.66
N ALA A 112 8.61 2.34 3.71
CA ALA A 112 9.26 3.32 2.84
C ALA A 112 9.19 2.91 1.35
N TYR A 113 9.36 1.61 1.04
CA TYR A 113 9.15 1.05 -0.28
C TYR A 113 7.71 1.22 -0.73
N ASP A 114 6.75 0.78 0.09
CA ASP A 114 5.32 0.77 -0.25
C ASP A 114 4.81 2.21 -0.48
N LYS A 115 5.18 3.17 0.37
CA LYS A 115 4.87 4.60 0.16
C LYS A 115 5.45 5.16 -1.13
N ALA A 116 6.71 4.82 -1.46
CA ALA A 116 7.33 5.26 -2.70
C ALA A 116 6.56 4.72 -3.92
N THR A 117 6.16 3.45 -3.86
CA THR A 117 5.37 2.79 -4.92
C THR A 117 3.98 3.41 -5.05
N TRP A 118 3.27 3.66 -3.91
CA TRP A 118 1.96 4.33 -3.95
C TRP A 118 2.04 5.76 -4.47
N ARG A 119 3.12 6.50 -4.19
CA ARG A 119 3.34 7.82 -4.79
C ARG A 119 3.39 7.74 -6.31
N VAL A 120 4.06 6.74 -6.87
CA VAL A 120 4.09 6.53 -8.32
C VAL A 120 2.68 6.33 -8.87
N TRP A 121 1.86 5.50 -8.24
CA TRP A 121 0.50 5.22 -8.72
C TRP A 121 -0.46 6.40 -8.54
N PHE A 122 -0.30 7.21 -7.50
CA PHE A 122 -1.16 8.35 -7.24
C PHE A 122 -0.78 9.60 -8.04
N THR A 123 0.51 9.80 -8.32
CA THR A 123 1.00 11.07 -8.89
C THR A 123 1.81 10.91 -10.17
N ARG A 124 2.23 9.69 -10.50
CA ARG A 124 3.21 9.37 -11.53
C ARG A 124 4.60 9.96 -11.28
N GLU A 125 4.88 10.33 -10.04
CA GLU A 125 6.17 10.87 -9.60
C GLU A 125 6.91 9.88 -8.70
N GLY A 126 8.23 10.05 -8.56
CA GLY A 126 9.04 9.28 -7.62
C GLY A 126 9.39 7.87 -8.09
N LEU A 127 9.32 7.57 -9.40
CA LEU A 127 9.68 6.25 -9.93
C LEU A 127 11.08 5.80 -9.50
N ASP A 128 12.08 6.68 -9.59
CA ASP A 128 13.46 6.36 -9.20
C ASP A 128 13.58 5.91 -7.74
N GLU A 129 12.78 6.53 -6.84
CA GLU A 129 12.76 6.15 -5.41
C GLU A 129 12.15 4.76 -5.24
N ALA A 130 11.02 4.45 -5.92
CA ALA A 130 10.39 3.13 -5.87
C ALA A 130 11.31 2.05 -6.43
N LEU A 131 11.97 2.31 -7.56
CA LEU A 131 12.93 1.39 -8.17
C LEU A 131 14.17 1.19 -7.30
N ASN A 132 14.69 2.23 -6.64
CA ASN A 132 15.82 2.13 -5.73
C ASN A 132 15.52 1.30 -4.46
N ARG A 133 14.24 1.14 -4.13
CA ARG A 133 13.77 0.32 -2.99
C ARG A 133 13.31 -1.08 -3.40
N SER A 134 13.48 -1.44 -4.66
CA SER A 134 13.05 -2.73 -5.21
C SER A 134 14.17 -3.42 -5.98
N THR A 135 14.01 -4.72 -6.20
CA THR A 135 14.89 -5.56 -7.02
C THR A 135 14.10 -6.74 -7.56
N GLY A 136 14.70 -7.57 -8.42
CA GLY A 136 14.06 -8.78 -8.96
C GLY A 136 12.74 -8.49 -9.67
N SER A 137 11.75 -9.35 -9.47
CA SER A 137 10.46 -9.22 -10.17
C SER A 137 9.70 -7.96 -9.79
N THR A 138 9.81 -7.49 -8.54
CA THR A 138 9.13 -6.26 -8.11
C THR A 138 9.64 -5.02 -8.86
N HIS A 139 10.95 -4.93 -9.05
CA HIS A 139 11.56 -3.83 -9.83
C HIS A 139 11.02 -3.82 -11.27
N ASP A 140 11.00 -5.00 -11.91
CA ASP A 140 10.52 -5.12 -13.29
C ASP A 140 9.02 -4.83 -13.41
N ASP A 141 8.22 -5.27 -12.42
CA ASP A 141 6.77 -5.04 -12.36
C ASP A 141 6.43 -3.55 -12.19
N ILE A 142 7.17 -2.84 -11.33
CA ILE A 142 7.01 -1.38 -11.15
C ILE A 142 7.33 -0.65 -12.46
N GLN A 143 8.47 -0.95 -13.08
CA GLN A 143 8.89 -0.33 -14.32
C GLN A 143 7.86 -0.56 -15.44
N ASN A 144 7.46 -1.81 -15.66
CA ASN A 144 6.49 -2.17 -16.70
C ASN A 144 5.12 -1.54 -16.45
N SER A 145 4.66 -1.51 -15.18
CA SER A 145 3.38 -0.91 -14.82
C SER A 145 3.39 0.60 -15.02
N TYR A 146 4.49 1.28 -14.70
CA TYR A 146 4.66 2.71 -14.93
C TYR A 146 4.62 3.06 -16.42
N GLU A 147 5.31 2.26 -17.27
CA GLU A 147 5.37 2.48 -18.73
C GLU A 147 4.01 2.28 -19.41
N THR A 148 3.18 1.39 -18.86
CA THR A 148 1.85 1.06 -19.41
C THR A 148 0.70 1.76 -18.70
N MET A 149 0.99 2.61 -17.71
CA MET A 149 0.00 3.32 -16.91
C MET A 149 -0.85 4.27 -17.77
N THR A 150 -2.17 4.14 -17.67
CA THR A 150 -3.15 4.96 -18.40
C THR A 150 -4.07 5.77 -17.48
N ALA A 151 -3.95 5.59 -16.17
CA ALA A 151 -4.75 6.24 -15.15
C ALA A 151 -3.95 6.40 -13.85
N TYR A 152 -4.35 7.34 -13.01
CA TYR A 152 -3.88 7.46 -11.63
C TYR A 152 -4.81 6.67 -10.72
N ASP A 153 -4.23 5.97 -9.74
CA ASP A 153 -4.99 5.56 -8.58
C ASP A 153 -5.25 6.77 -7.68
N THR A 154 -6.40 6.80 -7.01
CA THR A 154 -6.76 7.90 -6.10
C THR A 154 -6.90 7.33 -4.69
N PRO A 155 -6.22 7.92 -3.68
CA PRO A 155 -6.27 7.45 -2.30
C PRO A 155 -7.71 7.45 -1.74
N PRO A 156 -7.98 6.78 -0.62
CA PRO A 156 -7.00 6.25 0.33
C PRO A 156 -6.59 4.80 0.06
N VAL A 157 -5.42 4.42 0.58
CA VAL A 157 -4.99 3.04 0.78
C VAL A 157 -4.70 2.79 2.26
N MET A 158 -5.13 1.63 2.79
CA MET A 158 -4.89 1.27 4.18
C MET A 158 -4.10 -0.04 4.24
N ILE A 159 -3.04 -0.06 5.04
CA ILE A 159 -2.12 -1.19 5.18
C ILE A 159 -2.15 -1.73 6.60
N GLY A 160 -2.43 -3.01 6.74
CA GLY A 160 -2.19 -3.75 7.97
C GLY A 160 -0.99 -4.68 7.79
N VAL A 161 -0.01 -4.60 8.67
CA VAL A 161 1.12 -5.53 8.70
C VAL A 161 0.80 -6.65 9.67
N GLY A 162 0.80 -7.91 9.19
CA GLY A 162 0.43 -9.08 9.98
C GLY A 162 1.62 -9.75 10.66
N SER A 163 2.69 -10.04 9.91
CA SER A 163 3.92 -10.65 10.46
C SER A 163 5.17 -10.15 9.72
N ILE A 164 6.31 -10.28 10.40
CA ILE A 164 7.64 -10.04 9.83
C ILE A 164 8.53 -11.18 10.28
N ASP A 165 8.91 -12.04 9.34
CA ASP A 165 9.70 -13.24 9.56
C ASP A 165 11.07 -13.05 8.91
N VAL A 166 12.13 -12.91 9.72
CA VAL A 166 13.50 -12.73 9.25
C VAL A 166 14.22 -14.07 9.32
N SER A 167 14.92 -14.47 8.24
CA SER A 167 15.71 -15.71 8.23
C SER A 167 16.88 -15.64 9.24
N ASP A 168 17.31 -16.79 9.75
CA ASP A 168 18.39 -16.88 10.77
C ASP A 168 19.70 -16.26 10.29
N ASP A 169 19.99 -16.36 9.00
CA ASP A 169 21.16 -15.78 8.35
C ASP A 169 21.00 -14.28 8.02
N LYS A 170 19.81 -13.72 8.28
CA LYS A 170 19.43 -12.34 7.98
C LYS A 170 19.61 -11.95 6.50
N GLN A 171 19.49 -12.90 5.59
CA GLN A 171 19.60 -12.64 4.16
C GLN A 171 18.24 -12.46 3.48
N THR A 172 17.15 -12.85 4.13
CA THR A 172 15.78 -12.65 3.66
C THR A 172 14.85 -12.26 4.79
N ALA A 173 13.81 -11.52 4.46
CA ALA A 173 12.67 -11.29 5.35
C ALA A 173 11.38 -11.42 4.56
N ASP A 174 10.38 -12.05 5.16
CA ASP A 174 9.03 -12.16 4.63
C ASP A 174 8.09 -11.30 5.47
N VAL A 175 7.41 -10.35 4.83
CA VAL A 175 6.43 -9.46 5.44
C VAL A 175 5.05 -9.82 4.92
N THR A 176 4.14 -10.23 5.81
CA THR A 176 2.74 -10.47 5.43
C THR A 176 1.92 -9.22 5.66
N ILE A 177 1.22 -8.77 4.64
CA ILE A 177 0.40 -7.56 4.71
C ILE A 177 -1.03 -7.78 4.23
N CYS A 178 -1.92 -6.90 4.66
CA CYS A 178 -3.23 -6.69 4.07
C CYS A 178 -3.30 -5.28 3.50
N SER A 179 -3.41 -5.16 2.19
CA SER A 179 -3.64 -3.88 1.50
C SER A 179 -5.14 -3.72 1.22
N ASP A 180 -5.80 -2.78 1.91
CA ASP A 180 -7.21 -2.46 1.69
C ASP A 180 -7.33 -1.30 0.70
N ARG A 181 -7.84 -1.62 -0.47
CA ARG A 181 -8.08 -0.71 -1.60
C ARG A 181 -9.56 -0.51 -1.87
N THR A 182 -10.45 -0.90 -0.94
CA THR A 182 -11.89 -0.90 -1.17
C THR A 182 -12.47 0.50 -1.39
N GLN A 183 -11.78 1.55 -0.96
CA GLN A 183 -12.19 2.94 -1.15
C GLN A 183 -11.38 3.67 -2.25
N MET A 184 -10.39 3.02 -2.83
CA MET A 184 -9.60 3.61 -3.92
C MET A 184 -10.46 3.81 -5.16
N LYS A 185 -10.10 4.84 -5.93
CA LYS A 185 -10.65 5.10 -7.25
C LYS A 185 -9.53 5.14 -8.28
N ALA A 186 -9.89 5.17 -9.55
CA ALA A 186 -8.95 5.40 -10.65
C ALA A 186 -9.49 6.50 -11.56
N THR A 187 -8.60 7.42 -11.95
CA THR A 187 -8.93 8.55 -12.83
C THR A 187 -7.95 8.55 -13.99
N ASP A 188 -8.45 8.55 -15.22
CA ASP A 188 -7.59 8.62 -16.39
C ASP A 188 -6.88 9.99 -16.50
N PHE A 189 -5.95 10.11 -17.43
CA PHE A 189 -5.18 11.35 -17.62
C PHE A 189 -6.02 12.51 -18.18
N GLN A 190 -7.29 12.26 -18.54
CA GLN A 190 -8.26 13.26 -18.97
C GLN A 190 -9.20 13.68 -17.83
N GLY A 191 -9.10 13.06 -16.64
CA GLY A 191 -9.92 13.36 -15.48
C GLY A 191 -11.22 12.56 -15.37
N ASN A 192 -11.42 11.53 -16.20
CA ASN A 192 -12.61 10.68 -16.13
C ASN A 192 -12.42 9.58 -15.09
N ASP A 193 -13.47 9.25 -14.36
CA ASP A 193 -13.49 8.09 -13.46
C ASP A 193 -13.49 6.79 -14.28
N VAL A 194 -12.43 6.01 -14.12
CA VAL A 194 -12.24 4.70 -14.76
C VAL A 194 -12.14 3.57 -13.73
N THR A 195 -12.64 3.81 -12.52
CA THR A 195 -12.59 2.87 -11.41
C THR A 195 -13.25 1.54 -11.76
N GLN A 196 -12.49 0.47 -11.65
CA GLN A 196 -13.02 -0.88 -11.82
C GLN A 196 -13.35 -1.49 -10.46
N ALA A 197 -14.55 -2.04 -10.30
CA ALA A 197 -14.96 -2.71 -9.07
C ALA A 197 -14.00 -3.87 -8.68
N SER A 198 -13.35 -4.50 -9.65
CA SER A 198 -12.32 -5.53 -9.42
C SER A 198 -11.02 -4.99 -8.79
N ALA A 199 -10.77 -3.68 -8.84
CA ALA A 199 -9.63 -3.03 -8.19
C ALA A 199 -9.93 -2.68 -6.73
N GLN A 200 -11.20 -2.43 -6.39
CA GLN A 200 -11.67 -2.07 -5.05
C GLN A 200 -11.81 -3.30 -4.14
N ARG A 201 -10.69 -3.80 -3.66
CA ARG A 201 -10.61 -5.05 -2.88
C ARG A 201 -9.50 -5.02 -1.84
N ARG A 202 -9.54 -5.97 -0.93
CA ARG A 202 -8.43 -6.26 -0.01
C ARG A 202 -7.55 -7.34 -0.61
N LEU A 203 -6.25 -7.16 -0.48
CA LEU A 203 -5.24 -8.11 -0.96
C LEU A 203 -4.35 -8.51 0.21
N ALA A 204 -4.32 -9.81 0.53
CA ALA A 204 -3.25 -10.35 1.36
C ALA A 204 -2.04 -10.61 0.47
N LEU A 205 -0.89 -10.05 0.84
CA LEU A 205 0.37 -10.20 0.11
C LEU A 205 1.45 -10.74 1.05
N LEU A 206 2.32 -11.56 0.50
CA LEU A 206 3.62 -11.91 1.05
C LEU A 206 4.66 -11.11 0.29
N VAL A 207 5.36 -10.25 0.99
CA VAL A 207 6.42 -9.39 0.45
C VAL A 207 7.76 -9.93 0.90
N ARG A 208 8.57 -10.39 -0.04
CA ARG A 208 9.94 -10.83 0.24
C ARG A 208 10.91 -9.67 0.09
N MET A 209 11.72 -9.48 1.12
CA MET A 209 12.75 -8.46 1.16
C MET A 209 14.14 -9.08 1.33
N VAL A 210 15.15 -8.40 0.79
CA VAL A 210 16.56 -8.77 0.90
C VAL A 210 17.39 -7.56 1.36
N PRO A 211 18.44 -7.75 2.19
CA PRO A 211 19.28 -6.64 2.60
C PRO A 211 20.22 -6.22 1.47
N ARG A 212 20.39 -4.93 1.31
CA ARG A 212 21.43 -4.32 0.49
C ARG A 212 22.69 -4.09 1.33
N ASN A 213 23.83 -3.89 0.68
CA ASN A 213 25.13 -3.73 1.36
C ASN A 213 25.20 -2.53 2.33
N ASP A 214 24.34 -1.54 2.18
CA ASP A 214 24.21 -0.37 3.07
C ASP A 214 23.26 -0.62 4.26
N GLY A 215 22.74 -1.84 4.41
CA GLY A 215 21.83 -2.23 5.48
C GLY A 215 20.37 -1.85 5.27
N VAL A 216 20.01 -1.34 4.09
CA VAL A 216 18.60 -1.10 3.71
C VAL A 216 18.01 -2.40 3.18
N TRP A 217 16.82 -2.75 3.65
CA TRP A 217 16.03 -3.85 3.08
C TRP A 217 15.25 -3.36 1.88
N ILE A 218 15.35 -4.07 0.75
CA ILE A 218 14.66 -3.75 -0.50
C ILE A 218 13.75 -4.90 -0.90
N THR A 219 12.62 -4.57 -1.52
CA THR A 219 11.62 -5.56 -1.93
C THR A 219 12.04 -6.31 -3.17
N GLN A 220 12.07 -7.64 -3.08
CA GLN A 220 12.49 -8.53 -4.17
C GLN A 220 11.29 -9.09 -4.95
N SER A 221 10.22 -9.47 -4.24
CA SER A 221 9.01 -10.01 -4.85
C SER A 221 7.78 -9.78 -3.99
N GLU A 222 6.63 -9.68 -4.64
CA GLU A 222 5.32 -9.66 -4.00
C GLU A 222 4.49 -10.84 -4.51
N THR A 223 3.94 -11.62 -3.59
CA THR A 223 3.09 -12.77 -3.91
C THR A 223 1.72 -12.58 -3.30
N ARG A 224 0.68 -12.61 -4.11
CA ARG A 224 -0.69 -12.53 -3.62
C ARG A 224 -1.11 -13.85 -2.98
N LEU A 225 -1.48 -13.80 -1.70
CA LEU A 225 -1.96 -14.95 -0.93
C LEU A 225 -3.46 -15.14 -1.08
N SER A 226 -4.24 -14.06 -0.94
CA SER A 226 -5.70 -14.13 -1.07
C SER A 226 -6.32 -12.77 -1.49
N ILE A 227 -7.62 -12.80 -1.81
CA ILE A 227 -8.41 -11.62 -2.17
C ILE A 227 -9.61 -11.56 -1.23
N ASN A 228 -9.82 -10.41 -0.58
CA ASN A 228 -10.92 -10.11 0.35
C ASN A 228 -10.98 -10.97 1.63
N GLU A 229 -9.97 -11.79 1.89
CA GLU A 229 -9.92 -12.69 3.07
C GLU A 229 -9.11 -12.09 4.22
N CYS A 230 -8.30 -11.06 3.97
CA CYS A 230 -7.53 -10.40 5.02
C CYS A 230 -8.28 -9.22 5.65
N THR A 231 -7.85 -8.81 6.83
CA THR A 231 -8.33 -7.63 7.54
C THR A 231 -7.15 -6.76 7.91
N THR A 232 -7.32 -5.44 7.75
CA THR A 232 -6.32 -4.45 8.16
C THR A 232 -6.36 -4.16 9.66
N LYS A 233 -7.38 -4.67 10.37
CA LYS A 233 -7.47 -4.51 11.84
C LYS A 233 -6.66 -5.59 12.52
N THR A 234 -5.86 -5.21 13.53
CA THR A 234 -5.36 -6.16 14.52
C THR A 234 -6.57 -6.78 15.21
N GLY A 235 -6.63 -8.10 15.24
CA GLY A 235 -7.63 -8.77 16.08
C GLY A 235 -7.41 -8.37 17.54
N ASN A 236 -8.43 -7.78 18.15
CA ASN A 236 -8.56 -7.71 19.60
C ASN A 236 -8.96 -9.08 20.12
#